data_1192cb1c4feae745f23ef6e9d648d3c7
#
_entry.id   1192cb1c4feae745f23ef6e9d648d3c7
#
_cell.length_a   1.000
_cell.length_b   1.000
_cell.length_c   1.000
_cell.angle_alpha   90.00
_cell.angle_beta   90.00
_cell.angle_gamma   90.00
#
_symmetry.space_group_name_H-M   'P 1'
#
loop_
_entity.id
_entity.type
_entity.pdbx_description
1 polymer ?
#
loop_
_entity_poly.entity_id
_entity_poly.type
_entity_poly.pdbx_seq_one_letter_code
_entity_poly.pdbx_strand_id
1 'polypeptide(L)'
;MPAPSPRSVSSPRPIAAPLGPSRLTSGHAPGNSRIALNQFQDQLVYYVTPTDAMEKYAANPSKSKFRLGGLVLEGSVVQPTSTPYMEFVVTDLITDILVRYEGSLPDLFREGHSVVAEGCLKPLTDDIKKEVSAKGVSAKARDLECYLSAIEVLAKHDEKYMPQEVAAAIERNKKMLQAQEAASTRSQSLMNCWCVF
;
A
#
# COMPACT_ATOMS: atom_id res chain seq x y z
N MET A 1 57.93 58.84 10.14
CA MET A 1 58.40 57.99 11.25
C MET A 1 57.24 57.71 12.18
N PRO A 2 56.67 56.48 12.18
CA PRO A 2 55.61 56.12 13.13
C PRO A 2 56.20 55.58 14.43
N ALA A 3 55.56 55.92 15.56
CA ALA A 3 55.92 55.55 16.91
C ALA A 3 55.61 54.07 17.22
N PRO A 4 56.32 53.41 18.14
CA PRO A 4 56.16 52.05 18.51
C PRO A 4 55.00 51.82 19.48
N SER A 5 54.23 50.73 19.27
CA SER A 5 53.15 50.31 20.12
C SER A 5 53.62 49.63 21.43
N PRO A 6 52.85 49.71 22.51
CA PRO A 6 53.23 49.13 23.80
C PRO A 6 53.00 47.61 23.86
N ARG A 7 53.90 46.94 24.56
CA ARG A 7 53.86 45.49 24.84
C ARG A 7 52.77 45.18 25.85
N SER A 8 51.93 44.16 25.52
CA SER A 8 50.96 43.58 26.44
C SER A 8 51.65 42.70 27.51
N VAL A 9 51.33 42.98 28.78
CA VAL A 9 51.79 42.25 29.96
C VAL A 9 50.92 40.99 30.10
N SER A 10 51.57 39.83 30.18
CA SER A 10 50.92 38.54 30.41
C SER A 10 50.51 38.40 31.88
N SER A 11 49.23 38.11 32.11
CA SER A 11 48.66 37.76 33.41
C SER A 11 49.00 36.31 33.81
N PRO A 12 49.19 36.02 35.12
CA PRO A 12 49.54 34.69 35.60
C PRO A 12 48.34 33.72 35.56
N ARG A 13 48.60 32.43 35.23
CA ARG A 13 47.63 31.36 35.24
C ARG A 13 47.18 30.96 36.62
N PRO A 14 45.89 30.73 36.89
CA PRO A 14 45.44 30.15 38.15
C PRO A 14 45.78 28.63 38.22
N ILE A 15 46.21 28.26 39.44
CA ILE A 15 46.62 26.94 39.86
C ILE A 15 45.38 26.00 39.88
N ALA A 16 45.49 24.80 39.30
CA ALA A 16 44.45 23.80 39.25
C ALA A 16 44.13 23.24 40.65
N ALA A 17 42.84 23.18 40.98
CA ALA A 17 42.32 22.49 42.15
C ALA A 17 42.21 20.97 41.94
N PRO A 18 42.35 20.14 42.99
CA PRO A 18 42.33 18.68 42.84
C PRO A 18 40.94 18.15 42.54
N LEU A 19 40.89 17.20 41.60
CA LEU A 19 39.73 16.46 41.19
C LEU A 19 39.21 15.56 42.33
N GLY A 20 38.01 15.83 42.81
CA GLY A 20 37.25 14.93 43.67
C GLY A 20 36.67 13.74 42.86
N PRO A 21 36.41 12.57 43.50
CA PRO A 21 35.93 11.41 42.81
C PRO A 21 34.50 11.64 42.24
N SER A 22 34.38 11.67 40.92
CA SER A 22 33.10 11.71 40.21
C SER A 22 32.37 10.40 40.42
N ARG A 23 31.29 10.44 41.16
CA ARG A 23 30.29 9.33 41.18
C ARG A 23 29.69 9.20 39.79
N LEU A 24 29.99 8.09 39.13
CA LEU A 24 29.29 7.61 37.96
C LEU A 24 27.88 7.16 38.39
N THR A 25 26.93 8.07 38.35
CA THR A 25 25.51 7.69 38.35
C THR A 25 25.17 7.22 36.95
N SER A 26 25.17 5.91 36.78
CA SER A 26 24.60 5.24 35.62
C SER A 26 23.08 5.48 35.59
N GLY A 27 22.69 6.62 35.04
CA GLY A 27 21.30 6.91 34.69
C GLY A 27 20.95 6.17 33.38
N HIS A 28 20.52 4.94 33.44
CA HIS A 28 19.78 4.33 32.38
C HIS A 28 18.44 5.05 32.21
N ALA A 29 18.33 5.87 31.20
CA ALA A 29 17.06 6.43 30.80
C ALA A 29 16.34 5.37 29.91
N PRO A 30 15.25 4.73 30.39
CA PRO A 30 14.47 3.80 29.58
C PRO A 30 13.42 4.60 28.79
N GLY A 31 13.85 5.38 27.81
CA GLY A 31 12.91 6.25 27.09
C GLY A 31 12.89 6.08 25.56
N ASN A 32 13.99 5.65 24.96
CA ASN A 32 14.15 5.78 23.50
C ASN A 32 13.85 4.51 22.68
N SER A 33 13.74 3.34 23.31
CA SER A 33 13.52 2.09 22.58
C SER A 33 12.10 1.97 22.01
N ARG A 34 11.10 2.54 22.66
CA ARG A 34 9.71 2.49 22.18
C ARG A 34 9.48 3.43 20.99
N ILE A 35 10.15 4.55 20.94
CA ILE A 35 10.04 5.51 19.83
C ILE A 35 10.72 4.95 18.58
N ALA A 36 11.88 4.30 18.73
CA ALA A 36 12.58 3.67 17.61
C ALA A 36 11.80 2.51 17.01
N LEU A 37 11.15 1.67 17.82
CA LEU A 37 10.31 0.55 17.36
C LEU A 37 9.08 1.03 16.58
N ASN A 38 8.46 2.14 16.97
CA ASN A 38 7.31 2.69 16.24
C ASN A 38 7.71 3.24 14.86
N GLN A 39 8.87 3.87 14.74
CA GLN A 39 9.34 4.39 13.45
C GLN A 39 9.72 3.28 12.47
N PHE A 40 10.17 2.11 12.93
CA PHE A 40 10.44 0.96 12.08
C PHE A 40 9.16 0.29 11.59
N GLN A 41 8.07 0.34 12.32
CA GLN A 41 6.78 -0.26 11.91
C GLN A 41 6.14 0.49 10.75
N ASP A 42 6.37 1.79 10.63
CA ASP A 42 5.83 2.59 9.54
C ASP A 42 6.55 2.37 8.19
N GLN A 43 7.73 1.74 8.20
CA GLN A 43 8.49 1.40 7.00
C GLN A 43 8.24 -0.03 6.48
N LEU A 44 7.55 -0.87 7.24
CA LEU A 44 7.19 -2.21 6.80
C LEU A 44 6.02 -2.13 5.81
N VAL A 45 6.33 -2.20 4.54
CA VAL A 45 5.33 -2.28 3.48
C VAL A 45 4.93 -3.75 3.32
N TYR A 46 3.71 -4.06 3.73
CA TYR A 46 3.17 -5.42 3.64
C TYR A 46 2.54 -5.66 2.26
N TYR A 47 2.74 -6.87 1.73
CA TYR A 47 1.95 -7.35 0.60
C TYR A 47 0.56 -7.72 1.10
N VAL A 48 -0.46 -7.17 0.47
CA VAL A 48 -1.86 -7.36 0.84
C VAL A 48 -2.70 -7.61 -0.41
N THR A 49 -3.76 -8.38 -0.25
CA THR A 49 -4.80 -8.49 -1.28
C THR A 49 -5.76 -7.30 -1.22
N PRO A 50 -6.56 -7.04 -2.24
CA PRO A 50 -7.64 -6.06 -2.20
C PRO A 50 -8.53 -6.19 -0.97
N THR A 51 -9.00 -7.39 -0.63
CA THR A 51 -9.83 -7.64 0.55
C THR A 51 -9.10 -7.28 1.84
N ASP A 52 -7.88 -7.78 2.04
CA ASP A 52 -7.09 -7.50 3.25
C ASP A 52 -6.73 -6.00 3.37
N ALA A 53 -6.52 -5.33 2.24
CA ALA A 53 -6.20 -3.90 2.20
C ALA A 53 -7.38 -3.06 2.69
N MET A 54 -8.61 -3.41 2.27
CA MET A 54 -9.84 -2.76 2.73
C MET A 54 -10.05 -2.94 4.23
N GLU A 55 -9.89 -4.17 4.74
CA GLU A 55 -10.01 -4.45 6.17
C GLU A 55 -9.00 -3.66 7.00
N LYS A 56 -7.74 -3.65 6.58
CA LYS A 56 -6.68 -2.90 7.27
C LYS A 56 -6.88 -1.40 7.21
N TYR A 57 -7.38 -0.90 6.09
CA TYR A 57 -7.69 0.53 5.93
C TYR A 57 -8.86 0.94 6.82
N ALA A 58 -9.92 0.12 6.89
CA ALA A 58 -11.05 0.36 7.79
C ALA A 58 -10.64 0.35 9.27
N ALA A 59 -9.72 -0.56 9.66
CA ALA A 59 -9.21 -0.62 11.02
C ALA A 59 -8.27 0.55 11.37
N ASN A 60 -7.47 1.04 10.44
CA ASN A 60 -6.50 2.11 10.68
C ASN A 60 -6.21 2.94 9.41
N PRO A 61 -6.98 4.00 9.15
CA PRO A 61 -6.79 4.85 7.96
C PRO A 61 -5.44 5.56 7.89
N SER A 62 -4.75 5.72 9.03
CA SER A 62 -3.42 6.35 9.09
C SER A 62 -2.33 5.48 8.46
N LYS A 63 -2.51 4.16 8.43
CA LYS A 63 -1.60 3.20 7.78
C LYS A 63 -2.12 2.85 6.39
N SER A 64 -2.09 3.80 5.49
CA SER A 64 -2.65 3.68 4.14
C SER A 64 -1.66 3.21 3.07
N LYS A 65 -0.37 3.07 3.41
CA LYS A 65 0.67 2.63 2.46
C LYS A 65 0.75 1.11 2.41
N PHE A 66 0.44 0.55 1.24
CA PHE A 66 0.41 -0.89 1.00
C PHE A 66 1.11 -1.27 -0.31
N ARG A 67 1.53 -2.53 -0.40
CA ARG A 67 1.84 -3.21 -1.66
C ARG A 67 0.66 -4.11 -2.01
N LEU A 68 -0.23 -3.56 -2.83
CA LEU A 68 -1.43 -4.25 -3.27
C LEU A 68 -1.07 -5.26 -4.36
N GLY A 69 -1.28 -6.54 -4.08
CA GLY A 69 -1.09 -7.62 -5.05
C GLY A 69 -2.43 -8.20 -5.47
N GLY A 70 -2.61 -8.39 -6.78
CA GLY A 70 -3.84 -8.95 -7.32
C GLY A 70 -3.75 -9.18 -8.83
N LEU A 71 -4.88 -9.41 -9.45
CA LEU A 71 -5.03 -9.54 -10.90
C LEU A 71 -5.59 -8.24 -11.48
N VAL A 72 -5.11 -7.85 -12.65
CA VAL A 72 -5.69 -6.72 -13.38
C VAL A 72 -7.01 -7.17 -14.00
N LEU A 73 -8.09 -6.47 -13.69
CA LEU A 73 -9.42 -6.79 -14.25
C LEU A 73 -9.43 -6.49 -15.76
N GLU A 74 -9.88 -7.45 -16.55
CA GLU A 74 -9.93 -7.33 -18.01
C GLU A 74 -10.90 -6.24 -18.48
N GLY A 75 -10.43 -5.38 -19.39
CA GLY A 75 -11.16 -4.24 -19.92
C GLY A 75 -11.32 -3.09 -18.91
N SER A 76 -10.51 -3.05 -17.85
CA SER A 76 -10.50 -1.98 -16.86
C SER A 76 -9.42 -0.93 -17.08
N VAL A 77 -8.47 -1.18 -17.97
CA VAL A 77 -7.36 -0.26 -18.23
C VAL A 77 -7.82 0.89 -19.10
N VAL A 78 -7.76 2.09 -18.55
CA VAL A 78 -8.14 3.32 -19.26
C VAL A 78 -7.02 4.34 -19.12
N GLN A 79 -6.61 4.90 -20.26
CA GLN A 79 -5.73 6.06 -20.31
C GLN A 79 -6.54 7.27 -20.71
N PRO A 80 -6.94 8.14 -19.77
CA PRO A 80 -7.67 9.35 -20.11
C PRO A 80 -6.78 10.32 -20.86
N THR A 81 -7.25 10.86 -21.99
CA THR A 81 -6.51 11.82 -22.80
C THR A 81 -6.29 13.17 -22.08
N SER A 82 -7.09 13.43 -21.05
CA SER A 82 -7.10 14.71 -20.33
C SER A 82 -6.30 14.71 -19.02
N THR A 83 -5.85 13.55 -18.56
CA THR A 83 -5.13 13.43 -17.29
C THR A 83 -3.85 12.58 -17.45
N PRO A 84 -2.78 12.89 -16.71
CA PRO A 84 -1.53 12.12 -16.78
C PRO A 84 -1.65 10.75 -16.08
N TYR A 85 -2.80 10.45 -15.49
CA TYR A 85 -3.01 9.23 -14.73
C TYR A 85 -3.53 8.09 -15.60
N MET A 86 -2.91 6.91 -15.44
CA MET A 86 -3.47 5.65 -15.91
C MET A 86 -4.39 5.10 -14.83
N GLU A 87 -5.55 4.60 -15.25
CA GLU A 87 -6.54 4.01 -14.35
C GLU A 87 -6.77 2.55 -14.72
N PHE A 88 -6.74 1.67 -13.75
CA PHE A 88 -7.06 0.25 -13.90
C PHE A 88 -7.57 -0.32 -12.58
N VAL A 89 -8.23 -1.45 -12.63
CA VAL A 89 -8.78 -2.14 -11.46
C VAL A 89 -7.96 -3.37 -11.13
N VAL A 90 -7.59 -3.51 -9.85
CA VAL A 90 -6.95 -4.71 -9.32
C VAL A 90 -7.96 -5.47 -8.47
N THR A 91 -8.09 -6.75 -8.73
CA THR A 91 -9.03 -7.66 -8.07
C THR A 91 -8.32 -8.86 -7.44
N ASP A 92 -8.90 -9.37 -6.37
CA ASP A 92 -8.59 -10.70 -5.81
C ASP A 92 -9.73 -11.71 -6.04
N LEU A 93 -10.61 -11.41 -7.01
CA LEU A 93 -11.83 -12.12 -7.37
C LEU A 93 -13.03 -11.86 -6.44
N ILE A 94 -12.83 -11.29 -5.26
CA ILE A 94 -13.88 -10.92 -4.31
C ILE A 94 -14.07 -9.41 -4.27
N THR A 95 -12.97 -8.68 -4.06
CA THR A 95 -12.94 -7.23 -3.89
C THR A 95 -12.16 -6.58 -5.03
N ASP A 96 -12.64 -5.45 -5.49
CA ASP A 96 -12.03 -4.67 -6.55
C ASP A 96 -11.53 -3.34 -5.97
N ILE A 97 -10.32 -2.92 -6.34
CA ILE A 97 -9.76 -1.63 -5.97
C ILE A 97 -9.33 -0.90 -7.23
N LEU A 98 -9.77 0.35 -7.39
CA LEU A 98 -9.30 1.23 -8.45
C LEU A 98 -7.86 1.67 -8.15
N VAL A 99 -6.97 1.53 -9.11
CA VAL A 99 -5.59 2.01 -9.05
C VAL A 99 -5.44 3.20 -10.00
N ARG A 100 -4.94 4.30 -9.48
CA ARG A 100 -4.51 5.48 -10.24
C ARG A 100 -3.00 5.58 -10.17
N TYR A 101 -2.36 5.48 -11.31
CA TYR A 101 -0.90 5.53 -11.45
C TYR A 101 -0.49 6.65 -12.36
N GLU A 102 0.46 7.47 -11.91
CA GLU A 102 1.07 8.54 -12.71
C GLU A 102 2.39 8.05 -13.26
N GLY A 103 2.43 7.76 -14.55
CA GLY A 103 3.64 7.30 -15.21
C GLY A 103 3.36 6.32 -16.34
N SER A 104 4.41 5.76 -16.88
CA SER A 104 4.34 4.72 -17.90
C SER A 104 4.21 3.34 -17.27
N LEU A 105 3.25 2.57 -17.73
CA LEU A 105 3.10 1.18 -17.28
C LEU A 105 4.29 0.34 -17.75
N PRO A 106 4.71 -0.68 -16.97
CA PRO A 106 5.75 -1.61 -17.39
C PRO A 106 5.38 -2.36 -18.67
N ASP A 107 6.37 -2.71 -19.50
CA ASP A 107 6.15 -3.42 -20.76
C ASP A 107 5.43 -4.77 -20.59
N LEU A 108 5.55 -5.40 -19.43
CA LEU A 108 4.92 -6.66 -19.08
C LEU A 108 3.51 -6.50 -18.49
N PHE A 109 3.04 -5.26 -18.33
CA PHE A 109 1.69 -5.02 -17.83
C PHE A 109 0.65 -5.45 -18.87
N ARG A 110 -0.24 -6.35 -18.45
CA ARG A 110 -1.35 -6.85 -19.27
C ARG A 110 -2.56 -7.09 -18.40
N GLU A 111 -3.73 -6.91 -18.98
CA GLU A 111 -4.99 -7.29 -18.36
C GLU A 111 -5.05 -8.80 -18.11
N GLY A 112 -5.70 -9.21 -17.03
CA GLY A 112 -5.76 -10.61 -16.60
C GLY A 112 -4.50 -11.14 -15.91
N HIS A 113 -3.39 -10.39 -15.95
CA HIS A 113 -2.13 -10.79 -15.33
C HIS A 113 -1.97 -10.26 -13.92
N SER A 114 -1.06 -10.87 -13.17
CA SER A 114 -0.73 -10.45 -11.81
C SER A 114 0.07 -9.16 -11.79
N VAL A 115 -0.29 -8.28 -10.87
CA VAL A 115 0.36 -7.01 -10.65
C VAL A 115 0.55 -6.75 -9.16
N VAL A 116 1.62 -6.04 -8.84
CA VAL A 116 1.85 -5.47 -7.51
C VAL A 116 1.96 -3.95 -7.66
N ALA A 117 1.06 -3.23 -7.02
CA ALA A 117 1.07 -1.77 -7.00
C ALA A 117 1.39 -1.27 -5.59
N GLU A 118 2.45 -0.48 -5.46
CA GLU A 118 2.80 0.19 -4.20
C GLU A 118 2.20 1.58 -4.17
N GLY A 119 1.47 1.91 -3.11
CA GLY A 119 0.83 3.21 -3.00
C GLY A 119 0.08 3.41 -1.70
N CYS A 120 -0.72 4.47 -1.68
CA CYS A 120 -1.56 4.83 -0.56
C CYS A 120 -3.04 4.69 -0.91
N LEU A 121 -3.82 4.01 -0.07
CA LEU A 121 -5.28 3.96 -0.17
C LEU A 121 -5.89 5.30 0.23
N LYS A 122 -6.83 5.77 -0.58
CA LYS A 122 -7.60 6.98 -0.36
C LYS A 122 -9.08 6.70 -0.58
N PRO A 123 -9.98 7.37 0.16
CA PRO A 123 -11.41 7.22 -0.08
C PRO A 123 -11.77 7.74 -1.47
N LEU A 124 -12.69 7.07 -2.13
CA LEU A 124 -13.16 7.46 -3.44
C LEU A 124 -14.13 8.63 -3.31
N THR A 125 -13.72 9.82 -3.79
CA THR A 125 -14.53 11.03 -3.79
C THR A 125 -15.60 10.95 -4.89
N ASP A 126 -16.75 11.60 -4.71
CA ASP A 126 -17.86 11.57 -5.67
C ASP A 126 -17.47 12.12 -7.05
N ASP A 127 -16.54 13.06 -7.11
CA ASP A 127 -16.00 13.58 -8.36
C ASP A 127 -15.23 12.51 -9.14
N ILE A 128 -14.40 11.75 -8.44
CA ILE A 128 -13.65 10.63 -9.01
C ILE A 128 -14.60 9.50 -9.44
N LYS A 129 -15.63 9.23 -8.65
CA LYS A 129 -16.68 8.25 -9.02
C LYS A 129 -17.35 8.61 -10.34
N LYS A 130 -17.68 9.87 -10.54
CA LYS A 130 -18.29 10.37 -11.79
C LYS A 130 -17.34 10.22 -12.97
N GLU A 131 -16.06 10.58 -12.80
CA GLU A 131 -15.05 10.42 -13.85
C GLU A 131 -14.84 8.95 -14.23
N VAL A 132 -14.71 8.07 -13.25
CA VAL A 132 -14.51 6.63 -13.44
C VAL A 132 -15.74 6.00 -14.10
N SER A 133 -16.95 6.40 -13.67
CA SER A 133 -18.22 5.94 -14.26
C SER A 133 -18.35 6.39 -15.72
N ALA A 134 -17.99 7.65 -16.02
CA ALA A 134 -18.05 8.18 -17.38
C ALA A 134 -17.08 7.47 -18.35
N LYS A 135 -15.97 6.94 -17.84
CA LYS A 135 -14.94 6.24 -18.64
C LYS A 135 -15.21 4.74 -18.80
N GLY A 136 -16.27 4.21 -18.19
CA GLY A 136 -16.62 2.80 -18.28
C GLY A 136 -15.77 1.85 -17.42
N VAL A 137 -14.80 2.36 -16.65
CA VAL A 137 -13.96 1.56 -15.75
C VAL A 137 -14.80 0.88 -14.69
N SER A 138 -15.79 1.58 -14.13
CA SER A 138 -16.66 1.07 -13.08
C SER A 138 -17.72 0.06 -13.57
N ALA A 139 -17.95 -0.04 -14.87
CA ALA A 139 -18.97 -0.95 -15.39
C ALA A 139 -18.65 -2.43 -15.16
N LYS A 140 -17.37 -2.76 -14.96
CA LYS A 140 -16.90 -4.12 -14.70
C LYS A 140 -16.42 -4.34 -13.27
N ALA A 141 -16.12 -3.27 -12.56
CA ALA A 141 -15.67 -3.33 -11.17
C ALA A 141 -16.87 -3.39 -10.22
N ARG A 142 -16.70 -4.14 -9.14
CA ARG A 142 -17.69 -4.24 -8.06
C ARG A 142 -17.44 -3.10 -7.08
N ASP A 143 -18.48 -2.57 -6.50
CA ASP A 143 -18.54 -1.64 -5.36
C ASP A 143 -17.23 -0.93 -4.96
N LEU A 144 -16.79 0.00 -5.83
CA LEU A 144 -15.58 0.76 -5.57
C LEU A 144 -15.79 1.76 -4.41
N GLU A 145 -15.18 1.52 -3.27
CA GLU A 145 -15.24 2.40 -2.10
C GLU A 145 -14.00 3.28 -1.94
N CYS A 146 -12.84 2.75 -2.35
CA CYS A 146 -11.57 3.46 -2.27
C CYS A 146 -10.75 3.29 -3.55
N TYR A 147 -9.70 4.08 -3.68
CA TYR A 147 -8.72 3.94 -4.73
C TYR A 147 -7.30 3.93 -4.17
N LEU A 148 -6.41 3.24 -4.85
CA LEU A 148 -4.98 3.25 -4.57
C LEU A 148 -4.31 4.32 -5.43
N SER A 149 -3.74 5.34 -4.79
CA SER A 149 -2.81 6.26 -5.45
C SER A 149 -1.45 5.58 -5.53
N ALA A 150 -1.16 4.94 -6.67
CA ALA A 150 0.04 4.15 -6.85
C ALA A 150 1.24 5.05 -7.15
N ILE A 151 2.37 4.73 -6.52
CA ILE A 151 3.67 5.36 -6.74
C ILE A 151 4.50 4.50 -7.69
N GLU A 152 4.37 3.17 -7.55
CA GLU A 152 5.10 2.19 -8.34
C GLU A 152 4.17 1.04 -8.72
N VAL A 153 4.32 0.56 -9.95
CA VAL A 153 3.58 -0.61 -10.47
C VAL A 153 4.59 -1.62 -11.00
N LEU A 154 4.54 -2.82 -10.48
CA LEU A 154 5.37 -3.95 -10.87
C LEU A 154 4.48 -5.01 -11.52
N ALA A 155 4.65 -5.22 -12.81
CA ALA A 155 4.02 -6.31 -13.54
C ALA A 155 5.05 -7.43 -13.75
N LYS A 156 4.63 -8.68 -13.53
CA LYS A 156 5.48 -9.86 -13.73
C LYS A 156 4.81 -10.86 -14.64
N HIS A 157 5.59 -11.47 -15.52
CA HIS A 157 5.09 -12.38 -16.54
C HIS A 157 4.67 -13.76 -16.00
N ASP A 158 5.19 -14.15 -14.82
CA ASP A 158 4.95 -15.46 -14.22
C ASP A 158 4.19 -15.33 -12.89
N GLU A 159 3.12 -16.09 -12.73
CA GLU A 159 2.43 -16.29 -11.45
C GLU A 159 3.36 -16.75 -10.33
N LYS A 160 4.49 -17.40 -10.69
CA LYS A 160 5.54 -17.83 -9.78
C LYS A 160 6.19 -16.71 -8.97
N TYR A 161 6.10 -15.46 -9.44
CA TYR A 161 6.68 -14.29 -8.76
C TYR A 161 5.67 -13.46 -7.96
N MET A 162 4.41 -13.90 -7.90
CA MET A 162 3.45 -13.30 -6.98
C MET A 162 3.84 -13.65 -5.54
N PRO A 163 3.74 -12.71 -4.59
CA PRO A 163 3.94 -13.01 -3.18
C PRO A 163 3.06 -14.19 -2.76
N GLN A 164 3.63 -15.14 -2.01
CA GLN A 164 2.94 -16.39 -1.68
C GLN A 164 1.63 -16.15 -0.93
N GLU A 165 1.58 -15.11 -0.09
CA GLU A 165 0.38 -14.72 0.65
C GLU A 165 -0.75 -14.30 -0.31
N VAL A 166 -0.42 -13.50 -1.32
CA VAL A 166 -1.39 -13.01 -2.33
C VAL A 166 -1.86 -14.16 -3.22
N ALA A 167 -0.94 -15.00 -3.69
CA ALA A 167 -1.28 -16.17 -4.50
C ALA A 167 -2.20 -17.14 -3.73
N ALA A 168 -1.88 -17.44 -2.47
CA ALA A 168 -2.69 -18.31 -1.62
C ALA A 168 -4.08 -17.73 -1.34
N ALA A 169 -4.21 -16.42 -1.22
CA ALA A 169 -5.51 -15.76 -1.05
C ALA A 169 -6.37 -15.86 -2.32
N ILE A 170 -5.81 -15.56 -3.48
CA ILE A 170 -6.52 -15.70 -4.77
C ILE A 170 -6.97 -17.14 -5.01
N GLU A 171 -6.12 -18.12 -4.73
CA GLU A 171 -6.46 -19.54 -4.82
C GLU A 171 -7.62 -19.92 -3.88
N ARG A 172 -7.62 -19.42 -2.65
CA ARG A 172 -8.73 -19.63 -1.71
C ARG A 172 -10.03 -19.02 -2.22
N ASN A 173 -9.97 -17.79 -2.71
CA ASN A 173 -11.10 -17.06 -3.25
C ASN A 173 -11.68 -17.77 -4.46
N LYS A 174 -10.83 -18.24 -5.36
CA LYS A 174 -11.24 -19.06 -6.53
C LYS A 174 -11.98 -20.33 -6.13
N LYS A 175 -11.48 -21.05 -5.12
CA LYS A 175 -12.15 -22.24 -4.61
C LYS A 175 -13.51 -21.94 -3.99
N MET A 176 -13.61 -20.82 -3.24
CA MET A 176 -14.89 -20.40 -2.66
C MET A 176 -15.92 -20.05 -3.72
N LEU A 177 -15.54 -19.32 -4.77
CA LEU A 177 -16.43 -18.99 -5.87
C LEU A 177 -16.90 -20.24 -6.61
N GLN A 178 -16.02 -21.19 -6.92
CA GLN A 178 -16.36 -22.45 -7.55
C GLN A 178 -17.32 -23.28 -6.69
N ALA A 179 -17.14 -23.28 -5.36
CA ALA A 179 -18.04 -23.98 -4.44
C ALA A 179 -19.44 -23.32 -4.41
N GLN A 180 -19.51 -22.00 -4.47
CA GLN A 180 -20.79 -21.25 -4.54
C GLN A 180 -21.52 -21.50 -5.85
N GLU A 181 -20.82 -21.51 -6.98
CA GLU A 181 -21.39 -21.82 -8.29
C GLU A 181 -21.95 -23.25 -8.34
N ALA A 182 -21.18 -24.22 -7.81
CA ALA A 182 -21.64 -25.61 -7.73
C ALA A 182 -22.87 -25.77 -6.83
N ALA A 183 -22.95 -25.04 -5.72
CA ALA A 183 -24.10 -25.04 -4.83
C ALA A 183 -25.33 -24.40 -5.48
N SER A 184 -25.18 -23.30 -6.21
CA SER A 184 -26.26 -22.60 -6.89
C SER A 184 -26.83 -23.44 -8.04
N THR A 185 -25.96 -24.10 -8.82
CA THR A 185 -26.36 -25.00 -9.90
C THR A 185 -27.15 -26.20 -9.37
N ARG A 186 -26.74 -26.74 -8.22
CA ARG A 186 -27.44 -27.85 -7.56
C ARG A 186 -28.84 -27.46 -7.07
N SER A 187 -28.97 -26.26 -6.47
CA SER A 187 -30.28 -25.76 -6.02
C SER A 187 -31.23 -25.47 -7.19
N GLN A 188 -30.72 -24.90 -8.28
CA GLN A 188 -31.52 -24.71 -9.51
C GLN A 188 -31.97 -26.02 -10.12
N SER A 189 -31.11 -27.04 -10.15
CA SER A 189 -31.49 -28.38 -10.67
C SER A 189 -32.60 -29.02 -9.84
N LEU A 190 -32.57 -28.85 -8.50
CA LEU A 190 -33.62 -29.33 -7.63
C LEU A 190 -34.95 -28.58 -7.80
N MET A 191 -34.91 -27.27 -7.97
CA MET A 191 -36.12 -26.47 -8.22
C MET A 191 -36.78 -26.82 -9.56
N ASN A 192 -35.99 -27.05 -10.61
CA ASN A 192 -36.52 -27.47 -11.93
C ASN A 192 -37.13 -28.89 -11.90
N CYS A 193 -36.67 -29.74 -11.00
CA CYS A 193 -37.25 -31.10 -10.84
C CYS A 193 -38.63 -31.06 -10.16
N TRP A 194 -38.93 -30.01 -9.33
CA TRP A 194 -40.23 -29.86 -8.65
C TRP A 194 -41.32 -29.19 -9.51
N CYS A 195 -40.96 -28.56 -10.61
CA CYS A 195 -41.91 -27.93 -11.53
C CYS A 195 -42.48 -28.88 -12.61
N VAL A 196 -42.13 -30.17 -12.59
CA VAL A 196 -42.55 -31.13 -13.60
C VAL A 196 -43.61 -32.15 -13.07
N PHE A 197 -44.15 -31.89 -11.87
CA PHE A 197 -45.28 -32.67 -11.34
C PHE A 197 -46.51 -31.82 -11.16
#